data_c62e33fd7e4c047e155badcf1bc483c9
#
_entry.id   c62e33fd7e4c047e155badcf1bc483c9
#
_cell.length_a   1.000
_cell.length_b   1.000
_cell.length_c   1.000
_cell.angle_alpha   90.00
_cell.angle_beta   90.00
_cell.angle_gamma   90.00
#
_symmetry.space_group_name_H-M   'P 1'
#
loop_
_entity.id
_entity.type
_entity.pdbx_description
1 polymer ?
#
loop_
_entity_poly.entity_id
_entity_poly.type
_entity_poly.pdbx_seq_one_letter_code
_entity_poly.pdbx_strand_id
1 'polypeptide(L)'
;MKRLVSVLVLLAFSLFTIASISSAQHMHGGMSMGAPMKMDTREVLVEGVKVTFQIMANGEHQKMLKDMKMKEEVESGTTHNITVTLKDEKSQKEIGDAQVTMKVVDPKGKDQIKDMRYEGMMKSYDAYFNLPETGKYQVMVLVKKGDQKIPAGIYYEVK
;
A
#
# COMPACT_ATOMS: atom_id res chain seq x y z
N MET A 1 48.81 -29.24 -43.79
CA MET A 1 47.82 -30.10 -43.17
C MET A 1 47.13 -29.34 -42.05
N LYS A 2 45.98 -28.73 -42.34
CA LYS A 2 45.21 -27.92 -41.40
C LYS A 2 44.01 -28.74 -40.96
N ARG A 3 43.94 -29.09 -39.68
CA ARG A 3 42.78 -29.80 -39.10
C ARG A 3 41.75 -28.77 -38.65
N LEU A 4 40.58 -28.75 -39.31
CA LEU A 4 39.40 -28.04 -38.86
C LEU A 4 38.81 -28.80 -37.67
N VAL A 5 38.65 -28.11 -36.53
CA VAL A 5 37.88 -28.58 -35.40
C VAL A 5 36.54 -27.85 -35.46
N SER A 6 35.49 -28.58 -35.84
CA SER A 6 34.12 -28.12 -35.78
C SER A 6 33.64 -28.10 -34.30
N VAL A 7 33.35 -26.95 -33.78
CA VAL A 7 32.69 -26.80 -32.47
C VAL A 7 31.19 -26.76 -32.72
N LEU A 8 30.54 -27.80 -32.31
CA LEU A 8 29.05 -27.94 -32.32
C LEU A 8 28.52 -27.18 -31.10
N VAL A 9 27.93 -26.01 -31.32
CA VAL A 9 27.25 -25.24 -30.26
C VAL A 9 25.83 -25.77 -30.13
N LEU A 10 25.58 -26.56 -29.09
CA LEU A 10 24.24 -26.97 -28.67
C LEU A 10 23.54 -25.82 -27.99
N LEU A 11 22.59 -25.18 -28.68
CA LEU A 11 21.65 -24.21 -28.08
C LEU A 11 20.64 -25.01 -27.23
N ALA A 12 20.80 -24.97 -25.92
CA ALA A 12 19.77 -25.43 -24.99
C ALA A 12 18.70 -24.35 -24.87
N PHE A 13 17.56 -24.58 -25.50
CA PHE A 13 16.34 -23.80 -25.31
C PHE A 13 15.77 -24.15 -23.93
N SER A 14 16.03 -23.38 -22.91
CA SER A 14 15.34 -23.49 -21.63
C SER A 14 13.94 -22.91 -21.76
N LEU A 15 12.93 -23.76 -21.73
CA LEU A 15 11.52 -23.37 -21.59
C LEU A 15 11.35 -22.64 -20.25
N PHE A 16 11.10 -21.35 -20.32
CA PHE A 16 10.66 -20.55 -19.18
C PHE A 16 9.19 -20.90 -18.94
N THR A 17 8.91 -21.77 -17.99
CA THR A 17 7.55 -21.97 -17.49
C THR A 17 7.15 -20.76 -16.66
N ILE A 18 6.24 -19.95 -17.18
CA ILE A 18 5.60 -18.88 -16.44
C ILE A 18 4.69 -19.54 -15.39
N ALA A 19 5.15 -19.60 -14.16
CA ALA A 19 4.33 -20.00 -13.03
C ALA A 19 3.28 -18.90 -12.80
N SER A 20 2.03 -19.19 -13.14
CA SER A 20 0.88 -18.37 -12.79
C SER A 20 0.78 -18.33 -11.27
N ILE A 21 1.04 -17.17 -10.69
CA ILE A 21 0.83 -16.92 -9.26
C ILE A 21 -0.67 -16.86 -9.04
N SER A 22 -1.23 -17.97 -8.63
CA SER A 22 -2.60 -18.07 -8.13
C SER A 22 -2.70 -17.28 -6.82
N SER A 23 -3.43 -16.19 -6.82
CA SER A 23 -3.74 -15.42 -5.60
C SER A 23 -4.63 -16.29 -4.70
N ALA A 24 -4.02 -16.98 -3.75
CA ALA A 24 -4.75 -17.67 -2.71
C ALA A 24 -5.30 -16.59 -1.74
N GLN A 25 -6.59 -16.33 -1.86
CA GLN A 25 -7.35 -15.63 -0.84
C GLN A 25 -7.43 -16.52 0.40
N HIS A 26 -6.57 -16.26 1.38
CA HIS A 26 -6.77 -16.83 2.71
C HIS A 26 -7.91 -16.08 3.41
N MET A 27 -9.10 -16.66 3.30
CA MET A 27 -10.19 -16.36 4.23
C MET A 27 -9.82 -16.90 5.60
N HIS A 28 -9.40 -16.03 6.51
CA HIS A 28 -9.50 -16.34 7.94
C HIS A 28 -10.90 -15.97 8.40
N GLY A 29 -11.68 -17.01 8.66
CA GLY A 29 -12.99 -16.90 9.27
C GLY A 29 -12.89 -16.42 10.71
N GLY A 30 -13.73 -15.46 11.08
CA GLY A 30 -13.90 -14.94 12.43
C GLY A 30 -15.04 -13.95 12.46
N MET A 31 -16.27 -14.46 12.62
CA MET A 31 -17.48 -13.80 13.14
C MET A 31 -17.57 -12.28 13.07
N SER A 32 -18.27 -11.76 12.05
CA SER A 32 -19.27 -10.70 12.22
C SER A 32 -20.13 -10.62 10.97
N MET A 33 -21.43 -10.78 11.11
CA MET A 33 -22.42 -10.55 10.05
C MET A 33 -22.60 -9.05 9.79
N GLY A 34 -21.51 -8.37 9.42
CA GLY A 34 -21.53 -7.02 8.88
C GLY A 34 -21.28 -7.10 7.37
N ALA A 35 -21.92 -6.24 6.58
CA ALA A 35 -21.58 -6.09 5.17
C ALA A 35 -20.06 -5.88 5.02
N PRO A 36 -19.40 -6.46 4.00
CA PRO A 36 -17.95 -6.32 3.82
C PRO A 36 -17.59 -4.84 3.74
N MET A 37 -16.63 -4.43 4.57
CA MET A 37 -16.10 -3.05 4.55
C MET A 37 -15.49 -2.77 3.18
N LYS A 38 -15.91 -1.68 2.57
CA LYS A 38 -15.38 -1.25 1.27
C LYS A 38 -14.06 -0.50 1.47
N MET A 39 -12.96 -1.23 1.34
CA MET A 39 -11.60 -0.73 1.49
C MET A 39 -10.77 -1.13 0.27
N ASP A 40 -10.10 -0.18 -0.36
CA ASP A 40 -9.11 -0.46 -1.42
C ASP A 40 -7.74 -0.66 -0.78
N THR A 41 -7.12 -1.81 -1.05
CA THR A 41 -5.81 -2.16 -0.51
C THR A 41 -4.81 -2.37 -1.65
N ARG A 42 -3.68 -1.69 -1.57
CA ARG A 42 -2.57 -1.77 -2.53
C ARG A 42 -1.26 -1.96 -1.80
N GLU A 43 -0.39 -2.78 -2.36
CA GLU A 43 0.92 -3.06 -1.78
C GLU A 43 2.03 -2.80 -2.78
N VAL A 44 3.11 -2.17 -2.33
CA VAL A 44 4.35 -1.94 -3.10
C VAL A 44 5.54 -2.32 -2.24
N LEU A 45 6.53 -2.96 -2.87
CA LEU A 45 7.81 -3.27 -2.25
C LEU A 45 8.86 -2.29 -2.77
N VAL A 46 9.48 -1.54 -1.87
CA VAL A 46 10.51 -0.55 -2.19
C VAL A 46 11.64 -0.67 -1.19
N GLU A 47 12.87 -0.88 -1.68
CA GLU A 47 14.10 -0.95 -0.86
C GLU A 47 14.00 -1.90 0.34
N GLY A 48 13.34 -3.06 0.16
CA GLY A 48 13.13 -4.06 1.21
C GLY A 48 12.06 -3.68 2.24
N VAL A 49 11.30 -2.62 2.00
CA VAL A 49 10.14 -2.24 2.80
C VAL A 49 8.86 -2.49 2.01
N LYS A 50 7.99 -3.30 2.57
CA LYS A 50 6.64 -3.51 2.10
C LYS A 50 5.75 -2.38 2.60
N VAL A 51 5.21 -1.60 1.68
CA VAL A 51 4.32 -0.47 1.94
C VAL A 51 2.92 -0.86 1.51
N THR A 52 2.01 -1.01 2.47
CA THR A 52 0.60 -1.34 2.20
C THR A 52 -0.25 -0.11 2.40
N PHE A 53 -0.90 0.35 1.35
CA PHE A 53 -1.87 1.44 1.36
C PHE A 53 -3.27 0.87 1.53
N GLN A 54 -4.05 1.45 2.42
CA GLN A 54 -5.47 1.15 2.59
C GLN A 54 -6.24 2.45 2.51
N ILE A 55 -7.22 2.53 1.61
CA ILE A 55 -8.02 3.73 1.36
C ILE A 55 -9.48 3.39 1.56
N MET A 56 -10.16 4.14 2.40
CA MET A 56 -11.59 3.98 2.65
C MET A 56 -12.29 5.32 2.82
N ALA A 57 -13.57 5.37 2.49
CA ALA A 57 -14.40 6.53 2.77
C ALA A 57 -14.53 6.75 4.28
N ASN A 58 -14.64 8.01 4.72
CA ASN A 58 -14.74 8.35 6.13
C ASN A 58 -15.89 7.64 6.87
N GLY A 59 -17.03 7.40 6.18
CA GLY A 59 -18.15 6.67 6.77
C GLY A 59 -17.80 5.20 7.09
N GLU A 60 -17.06 4.54 6.21
CA GLU A 60 -16.57 3.17 6.44
C GLU A 60 -15.51 3.14 7.56
N HIS A 61 -14.61 4.14 7.58
CA HIS A 61 -13.60 4.27 8.64
C HIS A 61 -14.24 4.48 10.01
N GLN A 62 -15.23 5.38 10.13
CA GLN A 62 -15.98 5.59 11.38
C GLN A 62 -16.67 4.31 11.86
N LYS A 63 -17.24 3.53 10.93
CA LYS A 63 -17.87 2.25 11.29
C LYS A 63 -16.83 1.28 11.84
N MET A 64 -15.68 1.15 11.19
CA MET A 64 -14.57 0.32 11.65
C MET A 64 -14.10 0.73 13.05
N LEU A 65 -13.90 2.02 13.30
CA LEU A 65 -13.49 2.54 14.61
C LEU A 65 -14.51 2.21 15.71
N LYS A 66 -15.80 2.34 15.42
CA LYS A 66 -16.89 1.97 16.36
C LYS A 66 -16.85 0.47 16.69
N ASP A 67 -16.69 -0.38 15.66
CA ASP A 67 -16.63 -1.83 15.84
C ASP A 67 -15.41 -2.23 16.70
N MET A 68 -14.30 -1.51 16.55
CA MET A 68 -13.09 -1.68 17.37
C MET A 68 -13.14 -0.96 18.72
N LYS A 69 -14.24 -0.27 19.05
CA LYS A 69 -14.41 0.55 20.27
C LYS A 69 -13.34 1.65 20.42
N MET A 70 -12.82 2.13 19.30
CA MET A 70 -11.87 3.25 19.24
C MET A 70 -12.64 4.57 19.18
N LYS A 71 -12.08 5.58 19.86
CA LYS A 71 -12.60 6.95 19.83
C LYS A 71 -11.62 7.78 19.01
N GLU A 72 -11.95 7.99 17.77
CA GLU A 72 -11.22 8.91 16.90
C GLU A 72 -12.22 9.80 16.17
N GLU A 73 -11.91 11.07 16.06
CA GLU A 73 -12.74 12.03 15.33
C GLU A 73 -12.22 12.15 13.91
N VAL A 74 -13.14 12.02 12.95
CA VAL A 74 -12.84 12.27 11.55
C VAL A 74 -12.57 13.75 11.33
N GLU A 75 -11.45 14.05 10.67
CA GLU A 75 -11.07 15.43 10.36
C GLU A 75 -12.11 16.10 9.46
N SER A 76 -12.60 17.28 9.90
CA SER A 76 -13.60 18.05 9.16
C SER A 76 -13.09 18.46 7.78
N GLY A 77 -13.96 18.45 6.77
CA GLY A 77 -13.61 18.83 5.39
C GLY A 77 -12.87 17.74 4.60
N THR A 78 -12.76 16.52 5.15
CA THR A 78 -12.17 15.37 4.46
C THR A 78 -13.24 14.35 4.05
N THR A 79 -12.91 13.49 3.10
CA THR A 79 -13.82 12.45 2.56
C THR A 79 -13.31 11.04 2.76
N HIS A 80 -11.99 10.87 2.88
CA HIS A 80 -11.33 9.57 2.97
C HIS A 80 -10.28 9.53 4.08
N ASN A 81 -10.16 8.39 4.70
CA ASN A 81 -9.00 8.01 5.50
C ASN A 81 -8.04 7.19 4.61
N ILE A 82 -6.75 7.50 4.71
CA ILE A 82 -5.69 6.73 4.07
C ILE A 82 -4.74 6.24 5.16
N THR A 83 -4.60 4.92 5.23
CA THR A 83 -3.74 4.23 6.17
C THR A 83 -2.56 3.61 5.45
N VAL A 84 -1.38 3.66 6.05
CA VAL A 84 -0.16 3.03 5.55
C VAL A 84 0.44 2.13 6.61
N THR A 85 0.62 0.86 6.27
CA THR A 85 1.38 -0.10 7.09
C THR A 85 2.74 -0.32 6.46
N LEU A 86 3.78 -0.29 7.28
CA LEU A 86 5.16 -0.51 6.86
C LEU A 86 5.69 -1.79 7.50
N LYS A 87 6.26 -2.68 6.68
CA LYS A 87 6.90 -3.91 7.15
C LYS A 87 8.25 -4.10 6.47
N ASP A 88 9.22 -4.55 7.24
CA ASP A 88 10.48 -5.05 6.69
C ASP A 88 10.22 -6.36 5.93
N GLU A 89 10.65 -6.44 4.67
CA GLU A 89 10.37 -7.59 3.80
C GLU A 89 10.94 -8.90 4.35
N LYS A 90 12.14 -8.87 4.90
CA LYS A 90 12.86 -10.08 5.35
C LYS A 90 12.38 -10.57 6.70
N SER A 91 12.30 -9.67 7.66
CA SER A 91 11.91 -10.01 9.02
C SER A 91 10.41 -10.03 9.27
N GLN A 92 9.62 -9.47 8.35
CA GLN A 92 8.17 -9.26 8.47
C GLN A 92 7.76 -8.41 9.69
N LYS A 93 8.75 -7.74 10.33
CA LYS A 93 8.50 -6.84 11.45
C LYS A 93 7.90 -5.53 10.98
N GLU A 94 6.97 -5.03 11.75
CA GLU A 94 6.37 -3.72 11.53
C GLU A 94 7.36 -2.59 11.83
N ILE A 95 7.25 -1.52 11.07
CA ILE A 95 8.07 -0.30 11.21
C ILE A 95 7.13 0.79 11.73
N GLY A 96 7.15 1.02 13.05
CA GLY A 96 6.34 2.04 13.72
C GLY A 96 7.13 3.26 14.17
N ASP A 97 8.44 3.30 13.91
CA ASP A 97 9.37 4.32 14.35
C ASP A 97 9.87 5.24 13.20
N ALA A 98 9.13 5.29 12.10
CA ALA A 98 9.44 6.14 10.96
C ALA A 98 8.67 7.46 10.98
N GLN A 99 9.19 8.49 10.34
CA GLN A 99 8.42 9.67 9.95
C GLN A 99 7.83 9.41 8.56
N VAL A 100 6.51 9.53 8.46
CA VAL A 100 5.78 9.27 7.20
C VAL A 100 5.04 10.53 6.79
N THR A 101 5.37 11.04 5.60
CA THR A 101 4.66 12.17 4.98
C THR A 101 3.96 11.67 3.73
N MET A 102 2.68 11.97 3.58
CA MET A 102 1.88 11.60 2.40
C MET A 102 1.56 12.82 1.56
N LYS A 103 1.67 12.64 0.24
CA LYS A 103 1.20 13.58 -0.77
C LYS A 103 0.14 12.90 -1.63
N VAL A 104 -1.02 13.54 -1.73
CA VAL A 104 -2.11 13.13 -2.61
C VAL A 104 -2.31 14.19 -3.68
N VAL A 105 -2.29 13.81 -4.96
CA VAL A 105 -2.53 14.72 -6.09
C VAL A 105 -3.83 14.33 -6.77
N ASP A 106 -4.74 15.27 -6.91
CA ASP A 106 -6.03 15.05 -7.54
C ASP A 106 -5.95 14.97 -9.09
N PRO A 107 -7.04 14.62 -9.79
CA PRO A 107 -7.06 14.55 -11.26
C PRO A 107 -6.76 15.88 -11.97
N LYS A 108 -6.90 17.01 -11.26
CA LYS A 108 -6.63 18.37 -11.78
C LYS A 108 -5.21 18.86 -11.47
N GLY A 109 -4.41 18.03 -10.77
CA GLY A 109 -3.03 18.35 -10.41
C GLY A 109 -2.87 19.15 -9.10
N LYS A 110 -3.96 19.37 -8.34
CA LYS A 110 -3.89 19.98 -7.02
C LYS A 110 -3.44 18.94 -5.98
N ASP A 111 -2.53 19.34 -5.11
CA ASP A 111 -1.98 18.44 -4.10
C ASP A 111 -2.44 18.79 -2.68
N GLN A 112 -2.40 17.78 -1.82
CA GLN A 112 -2.52 17.85 -0.37
C GLN A 112 -1.33 17.10 0.22
N ILE A 113 -0.63 17.70 1.18
CA ILE A 113 0.53 17.09 1.84
C ILE A 113 0.25 17.09 3.34
N LYS A 114 0.41 15.93 3.97
CA LYS A 114 0.22 15.75 5.42
C LYS A 114 1.27 14.80 5.99
N ASP A 115 1.70 15.10 7.20
CA ASP A 115 2.41 14.12 8.02
C ASP A 115 1.38 13.13 8.58
N MET A 116 1.70 11.85 8.50
CA MET A 116 0.84 10.78 8.99
C MET A 116 1.15 10.46 10.45
N ARG A 117 0.10 10.24 11.23
CA ARG A 117 0.23 9.86 12.63
C ARG A 117 0.32 8.35 12.76
N TYR A 118 1.24 7.85 13.58
CA TYR A 118 1.30 6.43 13.91
C TYR A 118 0.24 6.07 14.96
N GLU A 119 -0.59 5.08 14.63
CA GLU A 119 -1.59 4.51 15.52
C GLU A 119 -1.15 3.13 16.01
N GLY A 120 -0.75 3.07 17.27
CA GLY A 120 -0.14 1.87 17.86
C GLY A 120 -1.07 0.66 17.94
N MET A 121 -2.39 0.85 18.11
CA MET A 121 -3.35 -0.27 18.13
C MET A 121 -3.50 -0.91 16.74
N MET A 122 -3.53 -0.12 15.69
CA MET A 122 -3.61 -0.61 14.31
C MET A 122 -2.25 -0.89 13.70
N LYS A 123 -1.16 -0.45 14.36
CA LYS A 123 0.23 -0.58 13.89
C LYS A 123 0.43 -0.01 12.49
N SER A 124 -0.16 1.14 12.26
CA SER A 124 -0.21 1.81 10.96
C SER A 124 -0.10 3.32 11.13
N TYR A 125 0.24 3.98 10.03
CA TYR A 125 0.22 5.43 9.91
C TYR A 125 -1.08 5.84 9.22
N ASP A 126 -1.76 6.87 9.70
CA ASP A 126 -3.01 7.33 9.13
C ASP A 126 -3.07 8.84 8.96
N ALA A 127 -3.87 9.29 8.00
CA ALA A 127 -4.28 10.66 7.81
C ALA A 127 -5.56 10.75 6.98
N TYR A 128 -6.28 11.86 7.13
CA TYR A 128 -7.50 12.14 6.39
C TYR A 128 -7.25 13.08 5.22
N PHE A 129 -7.87 12.81 4.08
CA PHE A 129 -7.75 13.59 2.85
C PHE A 129 -9.10 13.93 2.25
N ASN A 130 -9.16 15.04 1.51
CA ASN A 130 -10.33 15.38 0.73
C ASN A 130 -10.15 14.93 -0.72
N LEU A 131 -10.94 13.94 -1.17
CA LEU A 131 -10.93 13.41 -2.53
C LEU A 131 -12.32 13.63 -3.18
N PRO A 132 -12.69 14.90 -3.48
CA PRO A 132 -14.04 15.21 -3.93
C PRO A 132 -14.28 14.92 -5.41
N GLU A 133 -13.22 14.83 -6.19
CA GLU A 133 -13.31 14.69 -7.65
C GLU A 133 -13.33 13.22 -8.05
N THR A 134 -14.21 12.89 -9.02
CA THR A 134 -14.13 11.60 -9.71
C THR A 134 -12.88 11.55 -10.58
N GLY A 135 -12.18 10.42 -10.58
CA GLY A 135 -11.00 10.21 -11.42
C GLY A 135 -9.81 9.66 -10.66
N LYS A 136 -8.65 9.72 -11.30
CA LYS A 136 -7.42 9.07 -10.87
C LYS A 136 -6.55 10.00 -10.03
N TYR A 137 -6.37 9.63 -8.79
CA TYR A 137 -5.47 10.28 -7.82
C TYR A 137 -4.11 9.60 -7.79
N GLN A 138 -3.05 10.40 -7.56
CA GLN A 138 -1.73 9.86 -7.20
C GLN A 138 -1.60 9.94 -5.68
N VAL A 139 -1.32 8.82 -5.04
CA VAL A 139 -1.13 8.72 -3.59
C VAL A 139 0.32 8.28 -3.35
N MET A 140 1.11 9.16 -2.77
CA MET A 140 2.54 8.98 -2.60
C MET A 140 2.93 9.17 -1.14
N VAL A 141 3.85 8.35 -0.64
CA VAL A 141 4.45 8.51 0.68
C VAL A 141 5.96 8.67 0.59
N LEU A 142 6.51 9.47 1.49
CA LEU A 142 7.92 9.49 1.79
C LEU A 142 8.10 8.99 3.23
N VAL A 143 8.74 7.83 3.35
CA VAL A 143 9.08 7.22 4.64
C VAL A 143 10.52 7.59 4.98
N LYS A 144 10.73 8.21 6.14
CA LYS A 144 12.07 8.51 6.67
C LYS A 144 12.32 7.67 7.91
N LYS A 145 13.37 6.85 7.86
CA LYS A 145 13.81 6.01 8.98
C LYS A 145 15.34 6.12 9.12
N GLY A 146 15.81 6.81 10.15
CA GLY A 146 17.22 7.19 10.23
C GLY A 146 17.65 8.01 9.02
N ASP A 147 18.69 7.57 8.32
CA ASP A 147 19.18 8.22 7.10
C ASP A 147 18.48 7.76 5.81
N GLN A 148 17.64 6.73 5.91
CA GLN A 148 16.90 6.19 4.74
C GLN A 148 15.70 7.06 4.40
N LYS A 149 15.48 7.26 3.09
CA LYS A 149 14.32 7.94 2.51
C LYS A 149 13.71 7.02 1.46
N ILE A 150 12.58 6.45 1.76
CA ILE A 150 11.91 5.45 0.93
C ILE A 150 10.65 6.08 0.33
N PRO A 151 10.66 6.45 -0.96
CA PRO A 151 9.47 6.91 -1.66
C PRO A 151 8.66 5.71 -2.16
N ALA A 152 7.36 5.73 -1.95
CA ALA A 152 6.42 4.76 -2.53
C ALA A 152 5.16 5.45 -3.02
N GLY A 153 4.45 4.86 -3.97
CA GLY A 153 3.23 5.46 -4.48
C GLY A 153 2.36 4.48 -5.25
N ILE A 154 1.09 4.81 -5.29
CA ILE A 154 0.04 4.09 -6.01
C ILE A 154 -0.85 5.07 -6.75
N TYR A 155 -1.70 4.53 -7.64
CA TYR A 155 -2.85 5.25 -8.16
C TYR A 155 -4.12 4.74 -7.49
N TYR A 156 -5.02 5.65 -7.15
CA TYR A 156 -6.35 5.37 -6.63
C TYR A 156 -7.40 6.04 -7.49
N GLU A 157 -8.51 5.36 -7.76
CA GLU A 157 -9.59 5.89 -8.60
C GLU A 157 -10.87 6.09 -7.77
N VAL A 158 -11.31 7.33 -7.69
CA VAL A 158 -12.63 7.69 -7.16
C VAL A 158 -13.64 7.58 -8.29
N LYS A 159 -14.68 6.74 -8.11
CA LYS A 159 -15.74 6.47 -9.10
C LYS A 159 -16.94 7.36 -8.92
#